data_a46608740e9bf2aa2c5a4a3572fef7f6
#
_entry.id   a46608740e9bf2aa2c5a4a3572fef7f6
#
_cell.length_a   1.000
_cell.length_b   1.000
_cell.length_c   1.000
_cell.angle_alpha   90.00
_cell.angle_beta   90.00
_cell.angle_gamma   90.00
#
_symmetry.space_group_name_H-M   'P 1'
#
loop_
_entity.id
_entity.type
_entity.pdbx_description
1 polymer ?
#
loop_
_entity_poly.entity_id
_entity_poly.type
_entity_poly.pdbx_seq_one_letter_code
_entity_poly.pdbx_strand_id
1 'polypeptide(L)'
;MTADAAFEGEYISTKIFGNWTDSAGFDSLGFKSKSTLLVYRDSLIFTRDGAKDLWIPAKKLSVITTDRGMAGKVVEKDGLVVIGWTLDGHRVQTGFRTRYAEDKQAALEELRRIAPNAVDAPEKWAADPAEGTEQAK
;
A
#
# COMPACT_ATOMS: atom_id res chain seq x y z
N MET A 1 -0.31 -22.32 1.51
CA MET A 1 0.99 -21.73 1.89
C MET A 1 0.81 -20.85 3.12
N THR A 2 1.73 -20.95 4.04
CA THR A 2 1.63 -20.20 5.28
C THR A 2 2.35 -18.85 5.14
N ALA A 3 1.71 -17.79 5.62
CA ALA A 3 2.32 -16.47 5.58
C ALA A 3 3.53 -16.43 6.51
N ASP A 4 4.55 -15.68 6.10
CA ASP A 4 5.74 -15.48 6.94
C ASP A 4 5.45 -14.54 8.08
N ALA A 5 4.49 -13.62 7.91
CA ALA A 5 4.09 -12.68 8.95
C ALA A 5 2.65 -12.29 8.74
N ALA A 6 2.00 -11.90 9.83
CA ALA A 6 0.60 -11.48 9.78
C ALA A 6 0.38 -10.36 10.79
N PHE A 7 -0.32 -9.31 10.36
CA PHE A 7 -0.58 -8.14 11.21
C PHE A 7 -2.05 -7.75 11.10
N GLU A 8 -2.73 -7.73 12.23
CA GLU A 8 -4.12 -7.30 12.26
C GLU A 8 -4.22 -5.78 12.15
N GLY A 9 -5.29 -5.32 11.53
CA GLY A 9 -5.49 -3.88 11.44
C GLY A 9 -6.67 -3.52 10.59
N GLU A 10 -6.54 -2.40 9.89
CA GLU A 10 -7.57 -1.88 9.02
C GLU A 10 -6.98 -1.54 7.66
N TYR A 11 -7.65 -2.02 6.63
CA TYR A 11 -7.39 -1.55 5.27
C TYR A 11 -8.13 -0.22 5.11
N ILE A 12 -7.42 0.83 4.74
CA ILE A 12 -8.02 2.15 4.68
C ILE A 12 -8.59 2.43 3.30
N SER A 13 -7.76 2.39 2.28
CA SER A 13 -8.22 2.56 0.90
C SER A 13 -7.03 2.45 -0.04
N THR A 14 -7.35 2.32 -1.33
CA THR A 14 -6.36 2.42 -2.39
C THR A 14 -6.80 3.53 -3.32
N LYS A 15 -5.92 4.46 -3.60
CA LYS A 15 -6.21 5.62 -4.44
C LYS A 15 -5.17 5.74 -5.53
N ILE A 16 -5.56 6.32 -6.65
CA ILE A 16 -4.62 6.62 -7.73
C ILE A 16 -3.65 7.67 -7.22
N PHE A 17 -2.38 7.42 -7.40
CA PHE A 17 -1.35 8.33 -6.92
C PHE A 17 -1.49 9.68 -7.59
N GLY A 18 -1.50 10.74 -6.79
CA GLY A 18 -1.62 12.09 -7.32
C GLY A 18 -3.04 12.54 -7.59
N ASN A 19 -4.02 11.68 -7.42
CA ASN A 19 -5.42 12.06 -7.61
C ASN A 19 -6.26 11.38 -6.54
N TRP A 20 -6.30 12.01 -5.40
CA TRP A 20 -6.87 11.39 -4.20
C TRP A 20 -8.39 11.30 -4.23
N THR A 21 -9.02 12.02 -5.13
CA THR A 21 -10.47 11.97 -5.23
C THR A 21 -10.94 10.99 -6.30
N ASP A 22 -10.03 10.48 -7.11
CA ASP A 22 -10.40 9.65 -8.24
C ASP A 22 -9.99 8.21 -7.98
N SER A 23 -10.98 7.37 -7.75
CA SER A 23 -10.75 5.93 -7.63
C SER A 23 -11.47 5.19 -8.75
N ALA A 24 -11.67 5.85 -9.87
CA ALA A 24 -12.41 5.28 -10.99
C ALA A 24 -11.86 3.90 -11.33
N GLY A 25 -12.76 2.94 -11.47
CA GLY A 25 -12.36 1.57 -11.77
C GLY A 25 -11.93 0.78 -10.57
N PHE A 26 -11.80 1.42 -9.41
CA PHE A 26 -11.31 0.73 -8.21
C PHE A 26 -12.26 0.93 -7.04
N ASP A 27 -13.57 0.94 -7.31
CA ASP A 27 -14.55 1.25 -6.28
C ASP A 27 -14.44 0.33 -5.07
N SER A 28 -14.22 -0.96 -5.31
CA SER A 28 -14.15 -1.90 -4.20
C SER A 28 -12.88 -1.70 -3.37
N LEU A 29 -11.91 -0.95 -3.87
CA LEU A 29 -10.67 -0.67 -3.15
C LEU A 29 -10.73 0.64 -2.39
N GLY A 30 -11.84 1.36 -2.50
CA GLY A 30 -11.95 2.69 -1.91
C GLY A 30 -12.56 2.75 -0.53
N PHE A 31 -12.95 1.63 0.06
CA PHE A 31 -13.58 1.69 1.36
C PHE A 31 -12.80 0.93 2.42
N LYS A 32 -12.98 1.41 3.65
CA LYS A 32 -12.26 0.91 4.81
C LYS A 32 -12.88 -0.39 5.32
N SER A 33 -12.05 -1.30 5.79
CA SER A 33 -12.55 -2.53 6.40
C SER A 33 -11.51 -3.09 7.36
N LYS A 34 -11.96 -3.96 8.24
CA LYS A 34 -11.02 -4.76 9.00
C LYS A 34 -10.19 -5.59 8.05
N SER A 35 -8.94 -5.79 8.41
CA SER A 35 -8.01 -6.44 7.52
C SER A 35 -6.89 -7.11 8.30
N THR A 36 -6.34 -8.16 7.72
CA THR A 36 -5.08 -8.71 8.17
C THR A 36 -4.10 -8.60 7.01
N LEU A 37 -2.95 -8.02 7.28
CA LEU A 37 -1.88 -7.98 6.30
C LEU A 37 -1.07 -9.26 6.44
N LEU A 38 -1.09 -10.07 5.39
CA LEU A 38 -0.36 -11.32 5.33
C LEU A 38 0.84 -11.12 4.39
N VAL A 39 2.04 -11.39 4.90
CA VAL A 39 3.25 -11.20 4.10
C VAL A 39 3.84 -12.56 3.79
N TYR A 40 4.04 -12.81 2.52
CA TYR A 40 4.65 -14.04 2.02
C TYR A 40 6.03 -13.72 1.48
N ARG A 41 6.69 -14.74 0.95
CA ARG A 41 8.05 -14.55 0.42
C ARG A 41 8.09 -13.51 -0.71
N ASP A 42 7.11 -13.55 -1.60
CA ASP A 42 7.14 -12.74 -2.81
C ASP A 42 5.83 -12.02 -3.08
N SER A 43 4.98 -11.88 -2.06
CA SER A 43 3.71 -11.20 -2.23
C SER A 43 3.14 -10.84 -0.87
N LEU A 44 2.08 -10.04 -0.90
CA LEU A 44 1.32 -9.76 0.31
C LEU A 44 -0.17 -9.82 -0.02
N ILE A 45 -0.97 -9.99 1.01
CA ILE A 45 -2.42 -10.00 0.88
C ILE A 45 -3.01 -9.16 2.00
N PHE A 46 -3.93 -8.27 1.65
CA PHE A 46 -4.81 -7.63 2.64
C PHE A 46 -6.14 -8.36 2.58
N THR A 47 -6.51 -9.05 3.65
CA THR A 47 -7.86 -9.57 3.74
C THR A 47 -8.80 -8.39 3.98
N ARG A 48 -10.05 -8.51 3.57
CA ARG A 48 -10.99 -7.39 3.72
C ARG A 48 -12.38 -7.92 4.02
N ASP A 49 -12.97 -7.41 5.09
CA ASP A 49 -14.35 -7.75 5.41
C ASP A 49 -15.25 -7.11 4.38
N GLY A 50 -16.13 -7.94 3.79
CA GLY A 50 -17.09 -7.45 2.83
C GLY A 50 -16.57 -7.25 1.43
N ALA A 51 -15.33 -7.66 1.16
CA ALA A 51 -14.76 -7.55 -0.16
C ALA A 51 -13.73 -8.64 -0.37
N LYS A 52 -13.31 -8.83 -1.60
CA LYS A 52 -12.30 -9.84 -1.91
C LYS A 52 -10.95 -9.43 -1.34
N ASP A 53 -10.14 -10.41 -1.03
CA ASP A 53 -8.77 -10.17 -0.59
C ASP A 53 -8.03 -9.43 -1.70
N LEU A 54 -7.13 -8.54 -1.28
CA LEU A 54 -6.30 -7.80 -2.23
C LEU A 54 -4.91 -8.40 -2.21
N TRP A 55 -4.53 -9.03 -3.32
CA TRP A 55 -3.22 -9.67 -3.45
C TRP A 55 -2.30 -8.78 -4.28
N ILE A 56 -1.10 -8.56 -3.77
CA ILE A 56 -0.13 -7.69 -4.43
C ILE A 56 1.20 -8.42 -4.52
N PRO A 57 1.67 -8.71 -5.74
CA PRO A 57 3.01 -9.30 -5.90
C PRO A 57 4.09 -8.32 -5.46
N ALA A 58 5.12 -8.83 -4.81
CA ALA A 58 6.20 -7.97 -4.32
C ALA A 58 6.86 -7.18 -5.44
N LYS A 59 6.94 -7.75 -6.63
CA LYS A 59 7.58 -7.06 -7.75
C LYS A 59 6.85 -5.80 -8.17
N LYS A 60 5.61 -5.63 -7.73
CA LYS A 60 4.84 -4.43 -8.06
C LYS A 60 4.95 -3.35 -6.99
N LEU A 61 5.62 -3.63 -5.89
CA LEU A 61 5.78 -2.65 -4.82
C LEU A 61 6.90 -1.67 -5.18
N SER A 62 6.59 -0.39 -5.10
CA SER A 62 7.57 0.65 -5.44
C SER A 62 7.84 1.59 -4.29
N VAL A 63 6.91 1.71 -3.34
CA VAL A 63 7.04 2.62 -2.21
C VAL A 63 6.58 1.89 -0.96
N ILE A 64 7.35 2.00 0.11
CA ILE A 64 6.95 1.51 1.43
C ILE A 64 7.29 2.62 2.42
N THR A 65 6.27 3.21 3.02
CA THR A 65 6.47 4.37 3.88
C THR A 65 5.33 4.47 4.89
N THR A 66 5.24 5.59 5.56
CA THR A 66 4.18 5.84 6.53
C THR A 66 3.26 6.93 6.01
N ASP A 67 2.26 7.25 6.81
CA ASP A 67 1.03 7.91 6.38
C ASP A 67 1.11 9.35 5.93
N ARG A 68 2.25 9.95 6.03
CA ARG A 68 2.33 11.36 5.68
C ARG A 68 1.92 11.64 4.25
N GLY A 69 1.97 10.59 3.42
CA GLY A 69 1.68 10.77 2.03
C GLY A 69 0.25 10.49 1.62
N MET A 70 -0.63 10.12 2.56
CA MET A 70 -2.01 9.84 2.20
C MET A 70 -2.80 11.14 2.20
N ALA A 71 -2.62 11.90 1.14
CA ALA A 71 -3.26 13.20 1.02
C ALA A 71 -4.77 13.08 1.15
N GLY A 72 -5.37 14.09 1.76
CA GLY A 72 -6.82 14.12 1.92
C GLY A 72 -7.34 13.32 3.09
N LYS A 73 -6.48 12.67 3.81
CA LYS A 73 -6.87 11.91 5.00
C LYS A 73 -6.33 12.59 6.24
N VAL A 74 -7.17 12.67 7.25
CA VAL A 74 -6.75 13.14 8.57
C VAL A 74 -6.54 11.90 9.41
N VAL A 75 -5.29 11.57 9.70
CA VAL A 75 -4.95 10.39 10.46
C VAL A 75 -3.91 10.76 11.49
N GLU A 76 -3.70 9.89 12.42
CA GLU A 76 -2.62 10.08 13.39
C GLU A 76 -1.30 10.12 12.66
N LYS A 77 -0.42 10.99 13.15
CA LYS A 77 0.90 11.11 12.56
C LYS A 77 1.58 9.75 12.55
N ASP A 78 2.03 9.34 11.38
CA ASP A 78 2.72 8.06 11.19
C ASP A 78 1.88 6.86 11.62
N GLY A 79 0.56 7.03 11.60
CA GLY A 79 -0.33 5.94 12.02
C GLY A 79 -0.58 4.88 10.98
N LEU A 80 -0.27 5.16 9.72
CA LEU A 80 -0.53 4.23 8.63
C LEU A 80 0.75 3.69 8.04
N VAL A 81 0.68 2.45 7.61
CA VAL A 81 1.63 1.90 6.64
C VAL A 81 1.08 2.22 5.27
N VAL A 82 1.90 2.79 4.41
CA VAL A 82 1.47 3.18 3.07
C VAL A 82 2.38 2.49 2.06
N ILE A 83 1.76 1.80 1.11
CA ILE A 83 2.53 1.19 0.03
C ILE A 83 2.09 1.79 -1.30
N GLY A 84 3.07 2.04 -2.15
CA GLY A 84 2.81 2.46 -3.53
C GLY A 84 3.12 1.29 -4.44
N TRP A 85 2.22 1.02 -5.37
CA TRP A 85 2.37 -0.12 -6.26
C TRP A 85 1.65 0.15 -7.57
N THR A 86 1.80 -0.75 -8.51
CA THR A 86 1.22 -0.59 -9.84
C THR A 86 0.05 -1.56 -10.00
N LEU A 87 -1.10 -1.00 -10.36
CA LEU A 87 -2.32 -1.76 -10.61
C LEU A 87 -2.82 -1.42 -12.00
N ASP A 88 -2.80 -2.39 -12.89
CA ASP A 88 -3.28 -2.21 -14.27
C ASP A 88 -2.64 -0.99 -14.95
N GLY A 89 -1.35 -0.82 -14.73
CA GLY A 89 -0.62 0.29 -15.34
C GLY A 89 -0.73 1.61 -14.61
N HIS A 90 -1.47 1.66 -13.52
CA HIS A 90 -1.63 2.88 -12.74
C HIS A 90 -0.82 2.81 -11.46
N ARG A 91 -0.23 3.93 -11.08
CA ARG A 91 0.40 4.06 -9.78
C ARG A 91 -0.69 4.30 -8.75
N VAL A 92 -0.73 3.45 -7.74
CA VAL A 92 -1.73 3.58 -6.68
C VAL A 92 -1.05 3.52 -5.33
N GLN A 93 -1.73 4.03 -4.31
CA GLN A 93 -1.25 3.95 -2.93
C GLN A 93 -2.31 3.31 -2.07
N THR A 94 -1.89 2.38 -1.23
CA THR A 94 -2.76 1.68 -0.30
C THR A 94 -2.32 1.99 1.11
N GLY A 95 -3.27 2.36 1.96
CA GLY A 95 -3.02 2.62 3.37
C GLY A 95 -3.56 1.50 4.24
N PHE A 96 -2.79 1.13 5.25
CA PHE A 96 -3.15 0.11 6.21
C PHE A 96 -2.75 0.59 7.61
N ARG A 97 -3.67 0.51 8.56
CA ARG A 97 -3.39 0.88 9.95
C ARG A 97 -3.24 -0.39 10.77
N THR A 98 -2.08 -0.58 11.39
CA THR A 98 -1.92 -1.72 12.28
C THR A 98 -2.77 -1.52 13.53
N ARG A 99 -3.31 -2.61 14.03
CA ARG A 99 -4.12 -2.57 15.23
C ARG A 99 -3.29 -2.16 16.45
N TYR A 100 -2.06 -2.62 16.51
CA TYR A 100 -1.16 -2.33 17.61
C TYR A 100 -0.02 -1.46 17.11
N ALA A 101 0.29 -0.40 17.86
CA ALA A 101 1.32 0.55 17.44
C ALA A 101 2.67 -0.12 17.23
N GLU A 102 2.98 -1.10 18.07
CA GLU A 102 4.28 -1.78 17.97
C GLU A 102 4.41 -2.61 16.70
N ASP A 103 3.29 -2.94 16.06
CA ASP A 103 3.35 -3.75 14.84
C ASP A 103 3.74 -2.94 13.61
N LYS A 104 3.63 -1.61 13.67
CA LYS A 104 3.90 -0.81 12.49
C LYS A 104 5.32 -1.00 11.97
N GLN A 105 6.30 -0.90 12.87
CA GLN A 105 7.68 -1.05 12.45
C GLN A 105 7.96 -2.45 11.92
N ALA A 106 7.41 -3.46 12.58
CA ALA A 106 7.61 -4.83 12.12
C ALA A 106 6.98 -5.05 10.75
N ALA A 107 5.81 -4.46 10.51
CA ALA A 107 5.16 -4.58 9.21
C ALA A 107 6.01 -3.92 8.11
N LEU A 108 6.55 -2.74 8.40
CA LEU A 108 7.41 -2.07 7.43
C LEU A 108 8.63 -2.90 7.11
N GLU A 109 9.23 -3.51 8.12
CA GLU A 109 10.41 -4.34 7.91
C GLU A 109 10.11 -5.55 7.05
N GLU A 110 8.97 -6.19 7.30
CA GLU A 110 8.60 -7.35 6.50
C GLU A 110 8.33 -6.97 5.04
N LEU A 111 7.67 -5.84 4.84
CA LEU A 111 7.42 -5.38 3.47
C LEU A 111 8.72 -5.05 2.76
N ARG A 112 9.66 -4.41 3.45
CA ARG A 112 10.95 -4.09 2.84
C ARG A 112 11.76 -5.35 2.56
N ARG A 113 11.56 -6.39 3.35
CA ARG A 113 12.24 -7.65 3.11
C ARG A 113 11.86 -8.24 1.76
N ILE A 114 10.57 -8.16 1.41
CA ILE A 114 10.11 -8.75 0.15
C ILE A 114 10.25 -7.78 -1.02
N ALA A 115 10.47 -6.50 -0.76
CA ALA A 115 10.62 -5.49 -1.81
C ALA A 115 11.77 -4.55 -1.46
N PRO A 116 13.01 -5.05 -1.47
CA PRO A 116 14.16 -4.27 -0.98
C PRO A 116 14.47 -3.04 -1.84
N ASN A 117 13.96 -2.99 -3.06
CA ASN A 117 14.22 -1.84 -3.93
C ASN A 117 13.17 -0.75 -3.81
N ALA A 118 12.14 -0.95 -3.00
CA ALA A 118 11.11 0.06 -2.83
C ALA A 118 11.71 1.28 -2.13
N VAL A 119 11.27 2.48 -2.56
CA VAL A 119 11.72 3.72 -1.94
C VAL A 119 10.85 4.03 -0.74
N ASP A 120 11.35 4.90 0.13
CA ASP A 120 10.65 5.22 1.37
C ASP A 120 9.93 6.57 1.31
N ALA A 121 9.88 7.19 0.16
CA ALA A 121 9.28 8.51 0.01
C ALA A 121 8.45 8.55 -1.27
N PRO A 122 7.14 8.80 -1.14
CA PRO A 122 6.27 8.83 -2.32
C PRO A 122 6.71 9.87 -3.35
N GLU A 123 7.26 10.98 -2.90
CA GLU A 123 7.67 12.02 -3.82
C GLU A 123 8.80 11.57 -4.75
N LYS A 124 9.62 10.63 -4.33
CA LYS A 124 10.65 10.09 -5.19
C LYS A 124 10.05 9.34 -6.36
N TRP A 125 8.97 8.64 -6.09
CA TRP A 125 8.27 7.89 -7.10
C TRP A 125 7.54 8.85 -8.05
N ALA A 126 6.90 9.86 -7.49
CA ALA A 126 6.16 10.83 -8.28
C ALA A 126 7.07 11.66 -9.15
N ALA A 127 8.28 11.92 -8.67
CA ALA A 127 9.21 12.81 -9.37
C ALA A 127 9.99 12.13 -10.48
N ASP A 128 9.82 10.83 -10.67
CA ASP A 128 10.58 10.11 -11.69
C ASP A 128 10.02 10.42 -13.08
N PRO A 129 10.66 11.31 -13.83
CA PRO A 129 10.13 11.70 -15.13
C PRO A 129 10.23 10.58 -16.16
N ALA A 130 11.21 9.72 -16.03
CA ALA A 130 11.35 8.62 -16.98
C ALA A 130 10.17 7.68 -16.87
N GLU A 131 9.76 7.42 -15.64
CA GLU A 131 8.63 6.54 -15.44
C GLU A 131 7.34 7.18 -15.94
N GLY A 132 7.18 8.45 -15.65
CA GLY A 132 6.02 9.16 -16.18
C GLY A 132 6.00 9.17 -17.69
N THR A 133 7.16 9.32 -18.29
CA THR A 133 7.26 9.32 -19.74
C THR A 133 6.89 7.98 -20.32
N GLU A 134 7.33 6.93 -19.69
CA GLU A 134 7.01 5.59 -20.17
C GLU A 134 5.53 5.34 -20.12
N GLN A 135 4.88 5.85 -19.12
CA GLN A 135 3.45 5.66 -18.99
C GLN A 135 2.69 6.39 -20.08
N ALA A 136 3.27 7.41 -20.62
CA ALA A 136 2.64 8.18 -21.67
C ALA A 136 2.63 7.43 -23.00
N LYS A 137 3.32 6.36 -23.12
CA LYS A 137 3.39 5.62 -24.38
C LYS A 137 2.17 4.79 -24.65
#